data_0128030f10cc325d0fb06200b2f03be2
#
_entry.id   0128030f10cc325d0fb06200b2f03be2
#
_cell.length_a   1.000
_cell.length_b   1.000
_cell.length_c   1.000
_cell.angle_alpha   90.00
_cell.angle_beta   90.00
_cell.angle_gamma   90.00
#
_symmetry.space_group_name_H-M   'P 1'
#
loop_
_entity.id
_entity.type
_entity.pdbx_description
1 polymer ?
#
loop_
_entity_poly.entity_id
_entity_poly.type
_entity_poly.pdbx_seq_one_letter_code
_entity_poly.pdbx_strand_id
1 'polypeptide(L)'
;MDMAQQRAKAPRGSSARPRLTARDWADAALVAMGEGGLAAVAVEPLAARLGTTKGSFYWHFSNRDALIEAALERWEEAGTEAVITEVEAEPDPGRRLRRLLARATSRAATDPLELSLLASAADPRVAAALARVTDRRIGYVATLFAALGFPEGEARHRGLLAYTAYLGHTQLGHAVPQSLPADGAAHDRYLDGVIETLVRPRDGGDEAEHVAF
;
A
#
# COMPACT_ATOMS: atom_id res chain seq x y z
N MET A 1 58.12 -33.67 33.46
CA MET A 1 57.61 -33.44 32.10
C MET A 1 56.13 -33.13 32.22
N ASP A 2 55.85 -31.86 32.37
CA ASP A 2 54.51 -31.36 32.61
C ASP A 2 54.04 -30.61 31.32
N MET A 3 53.09 -31.20 30.64
CA MET A 3 52.55 -30.63 29.40
C MET A 3 51.24 -29.93 29.75
N ALA A 4 51.33 -28.62 30.06
CA ALA A 4 50.20 -27.76 30.26
C ALA A 4 49.36 -27.62 28.97
N GLN A 5 48.14 -28.15 29.00
CA GLN A 5 47.13 -27.96 27.92
C GLN A 5 46.62 -26.53 27.95
N GLN A 6 47.09 -25.70 27.03
CA GLN A 6 46.49 -24.41 26.68
C GLN A 6 45.16 -24.66 25.93
N ARG A 7 44.04 -24.54 26.65
CA ARG A 7 42.70 -24.43 26.02
C ARG A 7 42.56 -23.07 25.34
N ALA A 8 42.65 -23.05 24.03
CA ALA A 8 42.32 -21.88 23.22
C ALA A 8 40.82 -21.54 23.40
N LYS A 9 40.57 -20.37 23.97
CA LYS A 9 39.23 -19.79 24.12
C LYS A 9 38.77 -19.27 22.75
N ALA A 10 37.85 -19.99 22.07
CA ALA A 10 37.25 -19.54 20.82
C ALA A 10 36.60 -18.16 20.99
N PRO A 11 36.77 -17.22 20.06
CA PRO A 11 36.11 -15.93 20.12
C PRO A 11 34.60 -16.14 19.94
N ARG A 12 33.84 -15.74 20.97
CA ARG A 12 32.38 -15.61 20.86
C ARG A 12 32.09 -14.47 19.88
N GLY A 13 31.80 -14.83 18.65
CA GLY A 13 31.26 -13.90 17.67
C GLY A 13 29.94 -13.36 18.19
N SER A 14 29.97 -12.16 18.76
CA SER A 14 28.80 -11.34 19.02
C SER A 14 28.28 -10.91 17.67
N SER A 15 27.31 -11.62 17.11
CA SER A 15 26.49 -11.10 16.03
C SER A 15 25.66 -9.95 16.62
N ALA A 16 26.19 -8.73 16.56
CA ALA A 16 25.47 -7.54 16.92
C ALA A 16 24.19 -7.51 16.05
N ARG A 17 23.02 -7.65 16.69
CA ARG A 17 21.74 -7.43 16.00
C ARG A 17 21.81 -6.07 15.34
N PRO A 18 21.40 -5.94 14.04
CA PRO A 18 21.36 -4.64 13.40
C PRO A 18 20.56 -3.67 14.26
N ARG A 19 21.08 -2.46 14.41
CA ARG A 19 20.44 -1.42 15.21
C ARG A 19 19.12 -1.04 14.52
N LEU A 20 18.00 -1.12 15.24
CA LEU A 20 16.69 -0.70 14.74
C LEU A 20 16.72 0.76 14.30
N THR A 21 16.05 1.05 13.21
CA THR A 21 15.89 2.37 12.61
C THR A 21 14.50 2.91 12.87
N ALA A 22 14.27 4.21 12.62
CA ALA A 22 12.92 4.81 12.64
C ALA A 22 11.98 4.09 11.67
N ARG A 23 12.51 3.62 10.53
CA ARG A 23 11.76 2.87 9.52
C ARG A 23 11.24 1.53 10.06
N ASP A 24 12.04 0.80 10.84
CA ASP A 24 11.59 -0.47 11.42
C ASP A 24 10.41 -0.27 12.39
N TRP A 25 10.43 0.83 13.15
CA TRP A 25 9.32 1.21 14.01
C TRP A 25 8.06 1.62 13.21
N ALA A 26 8.23 2.39 12.14
CA ALA A 26 7.13 2.79 11.25
C ALA A 26 6.51 1.56 10.55
N ASP A 27 7.31 0.63 10.04
CA ASP A 27 6.84 -0.61 9.44
C ASP A 27 6.09 -1.49 10.46
N ALA A 28 6.59 -1.60 11.70
CA ALA A 28 5.89 -2.31 12.77
C ALA A 28 4.57 -1.64 13.17
N ALA A 29 4.51 -0.30 13.15
CA ALA A 29 3.29 0.45 13.40
C ALA A 29 2.25 0.24 12.28
N LEU A 30 2.66 0.17 11.01
CA LEU A 30 1.76 -0.15 9.89
C LEU A 30 1.14 -1.54 10.04
N VAL A 31 1.93 -2.55 10.42
CA VAL A 31 1.40 -3.89 10.71
C VAL A 31 0.36 -3.84 11.84
N ALA A 32 0.67 -3.13 12.94
CA ALA A 32 -0.27 -2.98 14.04
C ALA A 32 -1.56 -2.23 13.64
N MET A 33 -1.45 -1.19 12.79
CA MET A 33 -2.62 -0.49 12.23
C MET A 33 -3.50 -1.43 11.40
N GLY A 34 -2.91 -2.30 10.59
CA GLY A 34 -3.65 -3.30 9.82
C GLY A 34 -4.38 -4.31 10.69
N GLU A 35 -3.77 -4.73 11.81
CA GLU A 35 -4.32 -5.73 12.74
C GLU A 35 -5.42 -5.18 13.66
N GLY A 36 -5.31 -3.94 14.13
CA GLY A 36 -6.19 -3.39 15.17
C GLY A 36 -6.40 -1.88 15.11
N GLY A 37 -6.20 -1.26 13.96
CA GLY A 37 -6.37 0.18 13.75
C GLY A 37 -5.35 1.01 14.52
N LEU A 38 -5.60 2.32 14.59
CA LEU A 38 -4.74 3.26 15.31
C LEU A 38 -4.57 2.91 16.80
N ALA A 39 -5.55 2.27 17.42
CA ALA A 39 -5.50 1.90 18.83
C ALA A 39 -4.40 0.87 19.12
N ALA A 40 -4.08 0.02 18.15
CA ALA A 40 -3.04 -1.01 18.28
C ALA A 40 -1.60 -0.44 18.23
N VAL A 41 -1.42 0.81 17.80
CA VAL A 41 -0.11 1.48 17.80
C VAL A 41 0.25 1.90 19.23
N ALA A 42 0.86 1.00 19.99
CA ALA A 42 1.30 1.26 21.37
C ALA A 42 2.78 0.90 21.53
N VAL A 43 3.52 1.76 22.23
CA VAL A 43 5.01 1.70 22.28
C VAL A 43 5.50 0.38 22.86
N GLU A 44 4.91 -0.09 23.97
CA GLU A 44 5.35 -1.33 24.63
C GLU A 44 5.09 -2.59 23.78
N PRO A 45 3.90 -2.80 23.19
CA PRO A 45 3.66 -3.91 22.27
C PRO A 45 4.57 -3.90 21.04
N LEU A 46 4.82 -2.70 20.48
CA LEU A 46 5.72 -2.56 19.32
C LEU A 46 7.18 -2.85 19.70
N ALA A 47 7.64 -2.38 20.86
CA ALA A 47 8.97 -2.68 21.38
C ALA A 47 9.16 -4.19 21.57
N ALA A 48 8.14 -4.87 22.14
CA ALA A 48 8.16 -6.33 22.30
C ALA A 48 8.20 -7.05 20.94
N ARG A 49 7.40 -6.63 19.96
CA ARG A 49 7.39 -7.16 18.58
C ARG A 49 8.76 -7.01 17.91
N LEU A 50 9.41 -5.86 18.09
CA LEU A 50 10.73 -5.57 17.54
C LEU A 50 11.90 -6.19 18.35
N GLY A 51 11.63 -6.86 19.46
CA GLY A 51 12.64 -7.45 20.34
C GLY A 51 13.57 -6.41 20.98
N THR A 52 13.02 -5.24 21.32
CA THR A 52 13.74 -4.10 21.90
C THR A 52 13.05 -3.55 23.14
N THR A 53 13.54 -2.43 23.68
CA THR A 53 12.98 -1.78 24.86
C THR A 53 12.21 -0.52 24.50
N LYS A 54 11.27 -0.09 25.37
CA LYS A 54 10.60 1.21 25.28
C LYS A 54 11.59 2.38 25.17
N GLY A 55 12.76 2.30 25.84
CA GLY A 55 13.80 3.31 25.72
C GLY A 55 14.34 3.47 24.31
N SER A 56 14.41 2.40 23.51
CA SER A 56 14.85 2.45 22.12
C SER A 56 13.89 3.29 21.25
N PHE A 57 12.59 3.29 21.53
CA PHE A 57 11.60 4.11 20.85
C PHE A 57 11.92 5.60 20.92
N TYR A 58 12.24 6.11 22.11
CA TYR A 58 12.49 7.54 22.35
C TYR A 58 13.80 8.07 21.73
N TRP A 59 14.64 7.19 21.18
CA TRP A 59 15.76 7.60 20.35
C TRP A 59 15.32 7.98 18.92
N HIS A 60 14.14 7.54 18.50
CA HIS A 60 13.61 7.73 17.14
C HIS A 60 12.42 8.67 17.10
N PHE A 61 11.55 8.62 18.11
CA PHE A 61 10.28 9.36 18.13
C PHE A 61 10.06 10.03 19.47
N SER A 62 9.59 11.28 19.43
CA SER A 62 9.26 12.05 20.64
C SER A 62 8.04 11.49 21.38
N ASN A 63 7.09 10.96 20.64
CA ASN A 63 5.83 10.42 21.16
C ASN A 63 5.17 9.47 20.15
N ARG A 64 4.04 8.88 20.55
CA ARG A 64 3.22 7.97 19.72
C ARG A 64 2.72 8.65 18.44
N ASP A 65 2.35 9.90 18.51
CA ASP A 65 1.77 10.63 17.36
C ASP A 65 2.81 10.83 16.26
N ALA A 66 4.06 11.15 16.61
CA ALA A 66 5.16 11.21 15.67
C ALA A 66 5.43 9.85 14.98
N LEU A 67 5.24 8.73 15.69
CA LEU A 67 5.32 7.40 15.07
C LEU A 67 4.16 7.15 14.10
N ILE A 68 2.94 7.56 14.45
CA ILE A 68 1.78 7.42 13.55
C ILE A 68 2.00 8.21 12.26
N GLU A 69 2.47 9.45 12.36
CA GLU A 69 2.79 10.28 11.20
C GLU A 69 3.85 9.63 10.31
N ALA A 70 4.96 9.17 10.89
CA ALA A 70 6.00 8.46 10.15
C ALA A 70 5.51 7.14 9.52
N ALA A 71 4.60 6.43 10.17
CA ALA A 71 3.98 5.24 9.62
C ALA A 71 3.08 5.57 8.42
N LEU A 72 2.29 6.64 8.48
CA LEU A 72 1.46 7.10 7.37
C LEU A 72 2.30 7.55 6.17
N GLU A 73 3.39 8.30 6.40
CA GLU A 73 4.36 8.66 5.36
C GLU A 73 4.98 7.40 4.73
N ARG A 74 5.33 6.42 5.55
CA ARG A 74 5.87 5.13 5.08
C ARG A 74 4.86 4.33 4.24
N TRP A 75 3.58 4.37 4.59
CA TRP A 75 2.50 3.77 3.79
C TRP A 75 2.36 4.46 2.44
N GLU A 76 2.39 5.79 2.40
CA GLU A 76 2.35 6.61 1.19
C GLU A 76 3.54 6.26 0.26
N GLU A 77 4.77 6.22 0.81
CA GLU A 77 5.98 5.84 0.08
C GLU A 77 5.91 4.41 -0.48
N ALA A 78 5.66 3.42 0.39
CA ALA A 78 5.72 2.01 0.01
C ALA A 78 4.50 1.51 -0.78
N GLY A 79 3.33 2.07 -0.48
CA GLY A 79 2.05 1.67 -1.08
C GLY A 79 1.69 2.44 -2.34
N THR A 80 2.35 3.56 -2.60
CA THR A 80 2.04 4.42 -3.75
C THR A 80 3.28 4.74 -4.57
N GLU A 81 4.25 5.48 -4.05
CA GLU A 81 5.38 5.94 -4.87
C GLU A 81 6.29 4.80 -5.34
N ALA A 82 6.57 3.83 -4.47
CA ALA A 82 7.36 2.66 -4.85
C ALA A 82 6.65 1.80 -5.90
N VAL A 83 5.32 1.68 -5.81
CA VAL A 83 4.51 0.94 -6.80
C VAL A 83 4.51 1.68 -8.15
N ILE A 84 4.33 3.00 -8.15
CA ILE A 84 4.41 3.82 -9.36
C ILE A 84 5.78 3.64 -10.01
N THR A 85 6.87 3.80 -9.25
CA THR A 85 8.24 3.62 -9.76
C THR A 85 8.47 2.23 -10.35
N GLU A 86 7.94 1.18 -9.70
CA GLU A 86 8.04 -0.20 -10.20
C GLU A 86 7.34 -0.38 -11.57
N VAL A 87 6.13 0.16 -11.71
CA VAL A 87 5.36 -0.02 -12.95
C VAL A 87 5.83 0.88 -14.09
N GLU A 88 6.47 2.01 -13.80
CA GLU A 88 7.06 2.91 -14.80
C GLU A 88 8.21 2.28 -15.60
N ALA A 89 8.78 1.17 -15.14
CA ALA A 89 9.72 0.37 -15.92
C ALA A 89 9.08 -0.25 -17.19
N GLU A 90 7.75 -0.36 -17.26
CA GLU A 90 7.01 -0.78 -18.45
C GLU A 90 6.73 0.43 -19.35
N PRO A 91 7.27 0.51 -20.57
CA PRO A 91 7.11 1.68 -21.45
C PRO A 91 5.71 1.81 -22.06
N ASP A 92 5.00 0.70 -22.31
CA ASP A 92 3.67 0.70 -22.92
C ASP A 92 2.59 1.08 -21.87
N PRO A 93 1.79 2.13 -22.09
CA PRO A 93 0.83 2.61 -21.09
C PRO A 93 -0.29 1.61 -20.79
N GLY A 94 -0.71 0.81 -21.78
CA GLY A 94 -1.73 -0.23 -21.58
C GLY A 94 -1.21 -1.38 -20.74
N ARG A 95 0.00 -1.88 -21.03
CA ARG A 95 0.66 -2.89 -20.22
C ARG A 95 1.00 -2.36 -18.82
N ARG A 96 1.36 -1.08 -18.71
CA ARG A 96 1.62 -0.42 -17.42
C ARG A 96 0.36 -0.39 -16.56
N LEU A 97 -0.80 0.00 -17.15
CA LEU A 97 -2.08 -0.02 -16.45
C LEU A 97 -2.45 -1.44 -15.98
N ARG A 98 -2.28 -2.45 -16.86
CA ARG A 98 -2.50 -3.85 -16.48
C ARG A 98 -1.61 -4.28 -15.31
N ARG A 99 -0.30 -3.99 -15.38
CA ARG A 99 0.66 -4.33 -14.33
C ARG A 99 0.30 -3.65 -13.00
N LEU A 100 -0.11 -2.39 -13.05
CA LEU A 100 -0.57 -1.64 -11.89
C LEU A 100 -1.79 -2.30 -11.23
N LEU A 101 -2.83 -2.61 -12.01
CA LEU A 101 -4.06 -3.22 -11.49
C LEU A 101 -3.79 -4.63 -10.94
N ALA A 102 -3.00 -5.45 -11.63
CA ALA A 102 -2.61 -6.77 -11.15
C ALA A 102 -1.84 -6.69 -9.83
N ARG A 103 -0.89 -5.74 -9.72
CA ARG A 103 -0.11 -5.52 -8.50
C ARG A 103 -0.96 -5.05 -7.33
N ALA A 104 -1.88 -4.12 -7.59
CA ALA A 104 -2.77 -3.55 -6.58
C ALA A 104 -3.75 -4.61 -6.05
N THR A 105 -4.42 -5.37 -6.92
CA THR A 105 -5.40 -6.39 -6.53
C THR A 105 -4.77 -7.60 -5.82
N SER A 106 -3.57 -8.05 -6.24
CA SER A 106 -2.84 -9.10 -5.54
C SER A 106 -2.48 -8.71 -4.10
N ARG A 107 -2.07 -7.46 -3.87
CA ARG A 107 -1.74 -6.98 -2.54
C ARG A 107 -2.98 -6.80 -1.68
N ALA A 108 -4.05 -6.28 -2.27
CA ALA A 108 -5.32 -6.03 -1.60
C ALA A 108 -5.91 -7.27 -0.92
N ALA A 109 -5.70 -8.46 -1.49
CA ALA A 109 -6.22 -9.72 -0.95
C ALA A 109 -5.57 -10.13 0.39
N THR A 110 -4.38 -9.62 0.69
CA THR A 110 -3.57 -10.07 1.84
C THR A 110 -3.26 -8.99 2.86
N ASP A 111 -3.43 -7.70 2.51
CA ASP A 111 -3.05 -6.57 3.35
C ASP A 111 -4.29 -5.80 3.84
N PRO A 112 -4.69 -5.95 5.12
CA PRO A 112 -5.87 -5.27 5.67
C PRO A 112 -5.63 -3.79 5.96
N LEU A 113 -4.42 -3.27 5.76
CA LEU A 113 -4.03 -1.94 6.21
C LEU A 113 -4.89 -0.83 5.58
N GLU A 114 -5.16 -0.88 4.29
CA GLU A 114 -5.93 0.17 3.60
C GLU A 114 -7.37 0.25 4.13
N LEU A 115 -8.02 -0.90 4.38
CA LEU A 115 -9.36 -0.94 4.99
C LEU A 115 -9.35 -0.41 6.42
N SER A 116 -8.32 -0.73 7.18
CA SER A 116 -8.15 -0.22 8.54
C SER A 116 -7.93 1.29 8.57
N LEU A 117 -7.16 1.85 7.63
CA LEU A 117 -6.98 3.29 7.49
C LEU A 117 -8.28 3.98 7.06
N LEU A 118 -9.03 3.42 6.10
CA LEU A 118 -10.34 3.94 5.70
C LEU A 118 -11.32 3.96 6.88
N ALA A 119 -11.35 2.91 7.69
CA ALA A 119 -12.16 2.86 8.91
C ALA A 119 -11.72 3.87 9.98
N SER A 120 -10.45 4.31 9.93
CA SER A 120 -9.86 5.29 10.85
C SER A 120 -9.89 6.73 10.32
N ALA A 121 -10.63 7.01 9.25
CA ALA A 121 -10.68 8.34 8.58
C ALA A 121 -11.23 9.48 9.46
N ALA A 122 -11.78 9.19 10.63
CA ALA A 122 -12.13 10.20 11.62
C ALA A 122 -10.90 10.86 12.29
N ASP A 123 -9.73 10.21 12.28
CA ASP A 123 -8.48 10.82 12.72
C ASP A 123 -7.96 11.77 11.64
N PRO A 124 -7.71 13.07 11.95
CA PRO A 124 -7.33 14.05 10.93
C PRO A 124 -6.03 13.75 10.22
N ARG A 125 -5.07 13.04 10.86
CA ARG A 125 -3.80 12.62 10.25
C ARG A 125 -4.05 11.55 9.19
N VAL A 126 -4.90 10.57 9.52
CA VAL A 126 -5.29 9.50 8.59
C VAL A 126 -6.09 10.08 7.43
N ALA A 127 -7.06 10.97 7.70
CA ALA A 127 -7.83 11.65 6.66
C ALA A 127 -6.94 12.41 5.68
N ALA A 128 -5.96 13.16 6.19
CA ALA A 128 -5.00 13.89 5.37
C ALA A 128 -4.12 12.96 4.51
N ALA A 129 -3.62 11.85 5.07
CA ALA A 129 -2.84 10.87 4.34
C ALA A 129 -3.68 10.16 3.27
N LEU A 130 -4.90 9.74 3.59
CA LEU A 130 -5.84 9.15 2.64
C LEU A 130 -6.14 10.11 1.48
N ALA A 131 -6.36 11.40 1.75
CA ALA A 131 -6.64 12.39 0.71
C ALA A 131 -5.45 12.52 -0.26
N ARG A 132 -4.23 12.66 0.26
CA ARG A 132 -3.01 12.73 -0.58
C ARG A 132 -2.80 11.48 -1.43
N VAL A 133 -2.90 10.31 -0.80
CA VAL A 133 -2.71 9.02 -1.48
C VAL A 133 -3.77 8.80 -2.55
N THR A 134 -5.04 9.10 -2.24
CA THR A 134 -6.15 8.96 -3.18
C THR A 134 -5.96 9.86 -4.40
N ASP A 135 -5.67 11.16 -4.18
CA ASP A 135 -5.44 12.09 -5.30
C ASP A 135 -4.22 11.70 -6.13
N ARG A 136 -3.13 11.29 -5.48
CA ARG A 136 -1.91 10.82 -6.17
C ARG A 136 -2.15 9.59 -7.03
N ARG A 137 -2.89 8.60 -6.52
CA ARG A 137 -3.21 7.36 -7.24
C ARG A 137 -4.17 7.61 -8.41
N ILE A 138 -5.26 8.36 -8.19
CA ILE A 138 -6.19 8.75 -9.25
C ILE A 138 -5.47 9.56 -10.32
N GLY A 139 -4.68 10.55 -9.93
CA GLY A 139 -3.90 11.37 -10.85
C GLY A 139 -2.94 10.54 -11.70
N TYR A 140 -2.21 9.60 -11.09
CA TYR A 140 -1.31 8.72 -11.84
C TYR A 140 -2.05 7.83 -12.84
N VAL A 141 -3.13 7.20 -12.43
CA VAL A 141 -3.96 6.38 -13.35
C VAL A 141 -4.54 7.23 -14.48
N ALA A 142 -4.95 8.46 -14.20
CA ALA A 142 -5.41 9.40 -15.23
C ALA A 142 -4.31 9.70 -16.26
N THR A 143 -3.04 9.84 -15.86
CA THR A 143 -1.94 10.02 -16.82
C THR A 143 -1.78 8.82 -17.77
N LEU A 144 -2.05 7.60 -17.29
CA LEU A 144 -2.01 6.41 -18.14
C LEU A 144 -3.15 6.43 -19.18
N PHE A 145 -4.37 6.82 -18.77
CA PHE A 145 -5.48 6.97 -19.71
C PHE A 145 -5.23 8.10 -20.73
N ALA A 146 -4.66 9.22 -20.30
CA ALA A 146 -4.25 10.29 -21.22
C ALA A 146 -3.21 9.79 -22.24
N ALA A 147 -2.24 8.99 -21.80
CA ALA A 147 -1.25 8.35 -22.69
C ALA A 147 -1.86 7.32 -23.65
N LEU A 148 -3.04 6.76 -23.31
CA LEU A 148 -3.85 5.91 -24.21
C LEU A 148 -4.74 6.70 -25.18
N GLY A 149 -4.69 8.05 -25.14
CA GLY A 149 -5.41 8.93 -26.06
C GLY A 149 -6.74 9.45 -25.56
N PHE A 150 -7.10 9.23 -24.29
CA PHE A 150 -8.34 9.81 -23.73
C PHE A 150 -8.17 11.30 -23.39
N PRO A 151 -9.18 12.15 -23.67
CA PRO A 151 -9.17 13.54 -23.22
C PRO A 151 -9.02 13.66 -21.69
N GLU A 152 -8.40 14.75 -21.22
CA GLU A 152 -8.01 14.95 -19.83
C GLU A 152 -9.16 14.70 -18.83
N GLY A 153 -10.34 15.27 -19.08
CA GLY A 153 -11.53 15.09 -18.23
C GLY A 153 -11.98 13.62 -18.19
N GLU A 154 -12.00 12.94 -19.33
CA GLU A 154 -12.37 11.53 -19.40
C GLU A 154 -11.29 10.65 -18.76
N ALA A 155 -10.02 10.92 -18.99
CA ALA A 155 -8.91 10.23 -18.36
C ALA A 155 -9.01 10.28 -16.82
N ARG A 156 -9.36 11.44 -16.24
CA ARG A 156 -9.57 11.59 -14.80
C ARG A 156 -10.78 10.79 -14.30
N HIS A 157 -11.90 10.80 -15.02
CA HIS A 157 -13.07 9.98 -14.65
C HIS A 157 -12.76 8.49 -14.69
N ARG A 158 -12.01 8.01 -15.69
CA ARG A 158 -11.56 6.62 -15.79
C ARG A 158 -10.57 6.27 -14.68
N GLY A 159 -9.68 7.19 -14.31
CA GLY A 159 -8.79 7.05 -13.16
C GLY A 159 -9.55 6.88 -11.86
N LEU A 160 -10.58 7.70 -11.63
CA LEU A 160 -11.46 7.57 -10.47
C LEU A 160 -12.20 6.23 -10.48
N LEU A 161 -12.75 5.82 -11.62
CA LEU A 161 -13.47 4.55 -11.76
C LEU A 161 -12.54 3.35 -11.48
N ALA A 162 -11.32 3.36 -12.01
CA ALA A 162 -10.33 2.32 -11.75
C ALA A 162 -9.95 2.24 -10.26
N TYR A 163 -9.79 3.39 -9.59
CA TYR A 163 -9.49 3.45 -8.17
C TYR A 163 -10.65 2.97 -7.30
N THR A 164 -11.89 3.35 -7.62
CA THR A 164 -13.08 2.85 -6.90
C THR A 164 -13.30 1.36 -7.11
N ALA A 165 -13.05 0.83 -8.31
CA ALA A 165 -13.07 -0.60 -8.57
C ALA A 165 -12.01 -1.35 -7.73
N TYR A 166 -10.80 -0.80 -7.61
CA TYR A 166 -9.76 -1.33 -6.73
C TYR A 166 -10.21 -1.36 -5.26
N LEU A 167 -10.77 -0.27 -4.73
CA LEU A 167 -11.27 -0.23 -3.34
C LEU A 167 -12.39 -1.25 -3.11
N GLY A 168 -13.33 -1.36 -4.05
CA GLY A 168 -14.38 -2.37 -4.00
C GLY A 168 -13.83 -3.80 -4.03
N HIS A 169 -12.84 -4.07 -4.89
CA HIS A 169 -12.16 -5.36 -4.94
C HIS A 169 -11.45 -5.68 -3.62
N THR A 170 -10.75 -4.70 -3.03
CA THR A 170 -10.09 -4.83 -1.73
C THR A 170 -11.09 -5.18 -0.64
N GLN A 171 -12.20 -4.46 -0.58
CA GLN A 171 -13.25 -4.69 0.41
C GLN A 171 -13.88 -6.08 0.26
N LEU A 172 -14.22 -6.48 -0.97
CA LEU A 172 -14.79 -7.80 -1.25
C LEU A 172 -13.79 -8.92 -0.92
N GLY A 173 -12.51 -8.73 -1.23
CA GLY A 173 -11.46 -9.71 -0.92
C GLY A 173 -11.32 -10.02 0.55
N HIS A 174 -11.58 -9.05 1.42
CA HIS A 174 -11.55 -9.24 2.87
C HIS A 174 -12.89 -9.68 3.45
N ALA A 175 -14.02 -9.16 2.96
CA ALA A 175 -15.33 -9.43 3.54
C ALA A 175 -15.98 -10.70 3.00
N VAL A 176 -15.86 -10.96 1.70
CA VAL A 176 -16.53 -12.06 0.99
C VAL A 176 -15.65 -12.62 -0.14
N PRO A 177 -14.46 -13.17 0.18
CA PRO A 177 -13.45 -13.56 -0.81
C PRO A 177 -13.98 -14.57 -1.84
N GLN A 178 -14.99 -15.37 -1.49
CA GLN A 178 -15.65 -16.31 -2.40
C GLN A 178 -16.39 -15.63 -3.57
N SER A 179 -16.64 -14.33 -3.51
CA SER A 179 -17.26 -13.56 -4.59
C SER A 179 -16.26 -13.11 -5.65
N LEU A 180 -14.97 -13.27 -5.41
CA LEU A 180 -13.90 -12.92 -6.34
C LEU A 180 -13.37 -14.19 -7.05
N PRO A 181 -12.73 -14.04 -8.24
CA PRO A 181 -12.10 -15.16 -8.92
C PRO A 181 -11.07 -15.87 -8.04
N ALA A 182 -11.21 -17.18 -7.86
CA ALA A 182 -10.47 -17.95 -6.87
C ALA A 182 -9.09 -18.43 -7.33
N ASP A 183 -8.84 -18.51 -8.65
CA ASP A 183 -7.57 -18.98 -9.21
C ASP A 183 -6.88 -17.89 -10.05
N GLY A 184 -5.56 -18.05 -10.26
CA GLY A 184 -4.76 -17.07 -11.01
C GLY A 184 -5.27 -16.84 -12.44
N ALA A 185 -5.70 -17.89 -13.15
CA ALA A 185 -6.19 -17.77 -14.52
C ALA A 185 -7.57 -17.08 -14.58
N ALA A 186 -8.46 -17.36 -13.61
CA ALA A 186 -9.74 -16.67 -13.51
C ALA A 186 -9.55 -15.20 -13.11
N HIS A 187 -8.61 -14.92 -12.20
CA HIS A 187 -8.25 -13.58 -11.80
C HIS A 187 -7.68 -12.77 -12.99
N ASP A 188 -6.78 -13.36 -13.78
CA ASP A 188 -6.24 -12.71 -14.98
C ASP A 188 -7.32 -12.37 -15.99
N ARG A 189 -8.25 -13.30 -16.28
CA ARG A 189 -9.40 -13.04 -17.17
C ARG A 189 -10.31 -11.93 -16.65
N TYR A 190 -10.54 -11.89 -15.34
CA TYR A 190 -11.31 -10.82 -14.69
C TYR A 190 -10.62 -9.47 -14.87
N LEU A 191 -9.31 -9.39 -14.61
CA LEU A 191 -8.56 -8.16 -14.82
C LEU A 191 -8.54 -7.70 -16.27
N ASP A 192 -8.40 -8.63 -17.22
CA ASP A 192 -8.50 -8.33 -18.64
C ASP A 192 -9.86 -7.71 -18.99
N GLY A 193 -10.95 -8.29 -18.50
CA GLY A 193 -12.30 -7.75 -18.72
C GLY A 193 -12.50 -6.38 -18.07
N VAL A 194 -11.94 -6.13 -16.88
CA VAL A 194 -11.97 -4.81 -16.25
C VAL A 194 -11.21 -3.80 -17.12
N ILE A 195 -10.00 -4.14 -17.58
CA ILE A 195 -9.18 -3.26 -18.42
C ILE A 195 -9.87 -2.97 -19.74
N GLU A 196 -10.39 -3.98 -20.44
CA GLU A 196 -11.15 -3.81 -21.68
C GLU A 196 -12.32 -2.84 -21.49
N THR A 197 -13.04 -2.96 -20.37
CA THR A 197 -14.14 -2.04 -20.03
C THR A 197 -13.64 -0.63 -19.79
N LEU A 198 -12.53 -0.48 -19.09
CA LEU A 198 -11.94 0.81 -18.76
C LEU A 198 -11.32 1.51 -19.97
N VAL A 199 -10.77 0.79 -20.95
CA VAL A 199 -10.12 1.37 -22.14
C VAL A 199 -11.06 1.46 -23.35
N ARG A 200 -12.30 0.95 -23.27
CA ARG A 200 -13.26 1.05 -24.36
C ARG A 200 -13.60 2.52 -24.60
N PRO A 201 -13.42 3.06 -25.83
CA PRO A 201 -13.90 4.39 -26.16
C PRO A 201 -15.42 4.49 -25.92
N ARG A 202 -15.91 5.65 -25.51
CA ARG A 202 -17.34 5.91 -25.57
C ARG A 202 -17.70 6.02 -27.05
N ASP A 203 -18.61 5.18 -27.53
CA ASP A 203 -19.19 5.37 -28.84
C ASP A 203 -19.75 6.80 -28.87
N GLY A 204 -19.36 7.59 -29.89
CA GLY A 204 -19.70 9.00 -30.01
C GLY A 204 -21.21 9.17 -30.19
N GLY A 205 -21.94 9.03 -29.13
CA GLY A 205 -23.35 9.37 -29.00
C GLY A 205 -23.46 10.77 -28.44
N ASP A 206 -23.78 11.68 -29.35
CA ASP A 206 -24.45 12.96 -29.17
C ASP A 206 -24.11 13.80 -27.93
N GLU A 207 -23.37 14.88 -28.19
CA GLU A 207 -23.30 16.03 -27.26
C GLU A 207 -24.67 16.69 -27.18
N ALA A 208 -25.58 16.21 -26.37
CA ALA A 208 -26.71 16.98 -25.85
C ALA A 208 -27.56 16.13 -24.88
N GLU A 209 -27.25 16.18 -23.62
CA GLU A 209 -28.25 16.36 -22.59
C GLU A 209 -27.52 16.50 -21.22
N HIS A 210 -27.40 17.75 -20.80
CA HIS A 210 -27.09 18.14 -19.43
C HIS A 210 -28.20 17.59 -18.54
N VAL A 211 -27.97 16.47 -17.85
CA VAL A 211 -28.76 16.13 -16.67
C VAL A 211 -28.05 16.72 -15.46
N ALA A 212 -28.55 17.87 -15.03
CA ALA A 212 -28.25 18.44 -13.73
C ALA A 212 -28.86 17.53 -12.63
N PHE A 213 -28.03 17.07 -11.74
CA PHE A 213 -28.42 16.57 -10.41
C PHE A 213 -27.87 17.48 -9.34
#